data_d332b12526391a0f43506a8faa2c7638
#
_entry.id   d332b12526391a0f43506a8faa2c7638
#
_cell.length_a   1.000
_cell.length_b   1.000
_cell.length_c   1.000
_cell.angle_alpha   90.00
_cell.angle_beta   90.00
_cell.angle_gamma   90.00
#
_symmetry.space_group_name_H-M   'P 1'
#
loop_
_entity.id
_entity.type
_entity.pdbx_description
1 polymer ?
#
loop_
_entity_poly.entity_id
_entity_poly.type
_entity_poly.pdbx_seq_one_letter_code
_entity_poly.pdbx_strand_id
1 'polypeptide(L)'
;MGFTVNYFALISNTCQKIGVKYVSWTCDNPLISMYHVSVFNDCNYIFTFDKTNYLEFKEMGVKHIWYLPLAVDVDRIDMILQKSEDSIKYSGDIAFVGSLYERNSYDRIKPTLPEYLRGYFDAVMEAQLNISGANIVEPMLTTDILEQLQQHFSLEKSEGSFSDLGLIFQTTVLGFKIAEIERRRALIELSKHFRVNVYSNSNVSDLVRVQYCGSVDYWSEMPKVFHESKINLNFTIPNIKSGIPLRIWDVLGAGGFLMTNYQAEIPLYFKEGEDLICFDGVEDLAEKTGYYLEHEKERREIAHNGYEKVKQHHSYVNRIETILETIA
;
A
#
# COMPACT_ATOMS: atom_id res chain seq x y z
N MET A 1 -26.53 -13.27 -3.55
CA MET A 1 -25.22 -12.67 -3.84
C MET A 1 -24.38 -12.64 -2.56
N GLY A 2 -23.13 -13.11 -2.62
CA GLY A 2 -22.14 -12.94 -1.56
C GLY A 2 -21.24 -11.77 -1.89
N PHE A 3 -20.87 -10.93 -0.90
CA PHE A 3 -19.91 -9.83 -1.06
C PHE A 3 -18.80 -9.94 -0.02
N THR A 4 -17.54 -9.75 -0.44
CA THR A 4 -16.40 -9.71 0.49
C THR A 4 -15.42 -8.60 0.11
N VAL A 5 -14.78 -8.02 1.12
CA VAL A 5 -13.51 -7.31 0.93
C VAL A 5 -12.42 -8.37 0.85
N ASN A 6 -11.57 -8.28 -0.16
CA ASN A 6 -10.65 -9.31 -0.61
C ASN A 6 -11.35 -10.59 -1.17
N TYR A 7 -10.56 -11.38 -1.91
CA TYR A 7 -11.02 -12.61 -2.55
C TYR A 7 -10.73 -13.84 -1.69
N PHE A 8 -11.70 -14.73 -1.59
CA PHE A 8 -11.58 -15.99 -0.86
C PHE A 8 -11.99 -17.18 -1.75
N ALA A 9 -11.03 -18.05 -2.05
CA ALA A 9 -11.23 -19.23 -2.88
C ALA A 9 -12.35 -20.16 -2.37
N LEU A 10 -12.43 -20.36 -1.04
CA LEU A 10 -13.48 -21.18 -0.41
C LEU A 10 -14.87 -20.60 -0.65
N ILE A 11 -15.03 -19.27 -0.54
CA ILE A 11 -16.32 -18.59 -0.76
C ILE A 11 -16.69 -18.68 -2.24
N SER A 12 -15.75 -18.44 -3.15
CA SER A 12 -15.97 -18.61 -4.59
C SER A 12 -16.45 -20.02 -4.94
N ASN A 13 -15.75 -21.05 -4.47
CA ASN A 13 -16.14 -22.45 -4.72
C ASN A 13 -17.51 -22.80 -4.12
N THR A 14 -17.84 -22.24 -2.96
CA THR A 14 -19.16 -22.45 -2.35
C THR A 14 -20.25 -21.76 -3.17
N CYS A 15 -20.06 -20.51 -3.56
CA CYS A 15 -21.00 -19.76 -4.40
C CYS A 15 -21.21 -20.44 -5.75
N GLN A 16 -20.15 -20.97 -6.37
CA GLN A 16 -20.23 -21.73 -7.61
C GLN A 16 -21.11 -22.97 -7.46
N LYS A 17 -20.94 -23.72 -6.37
CA LYS A 17 -21.74 -24.95 -6.09
C LYS A 17 -23.21 -24.66 -5.89
N ILE A 18 -23.58 -23.55 -5.26
CA ILE A 18 -24.97 -23.18 -4.95
C ILE A 18 -25.60 -22.23 -5.98
N GLY A 19 -24.89 -21.88 -7.07
CA GLY A 19 -25.40 -21.01 -8.12
C GLY A 19 -25.65 -19.57 -7.69
N VAL A 20 -24.80 -19.01 -6.82
CA VAL A 20 -24.94 -17.65 -6.27
C VAL A 20 -23.80 -16.76 -6.77
N LYS A 21 -24.09 -15.53 -7.25
CA LYS A 21 -23.06 -14.54 -7.62
C LYS A 21 -22.16 -14.25 -6.42
N TYR A 22 -20.85 -14.24 -6.64
CA TYR A 22 -19.83 -13.87 -5.66
C TYR A 22 -19.09 -12.61 -6.11
N VAL A 23 -19.22 -11.53 -5.34
CA VAL A 23 -18.58 -10.24 -5.57
C VAL A 23 -17.44 -10.08 -4.57
N SER A 24 -16.26 -9.74 -5.05
CA SER A 24 -15.12 -9.41 -4.20
C SER A 24 -14.46 -8.10 -4.66
N TRP A 25 -14.11 -7.24 -3.72
CA TRP A 25 -13.33 -6.04 -3.97
C TRP A 25 -12.03 -6.10 -3.17
N THR A 26 -10.88 -6.17 -3.87
CA THR A 26 -9.58 -6.37 -3.23
C THR A 26 -9.03 -5.05 -2.71
N CYS A 27 -8.42 -5.07 -1.53
CA CYS A 27 -7.68 -3.97 -0.93
C CYS A 27 -6.19 -4.31 -0.69
N ASP A 28 -5.81 -5.58 -0.91
CA ASP A 28 -4.43 -6.05 -0.85
C ASP A 28 -3.92 -6.41 -2.25
N ASN A 29 -2.64 -6.13 -2.54
CA ASN A 29 -2.00 -6.49 -3.80
C ASN A 29 -0.52 -6.91 -3.58
N PRO A 30 -0.07 -8.04 -4.21
CA PRO A 30 -0.94 -9.07 -4.76
C PRO A 30 -1.69 -9.81 -3.66
N LEU A 31 -2.92 -10.12 -3.93
CA LEU A 31 -3.72 -10.97 -3.05
C LEU A 31 -3.50 -12.44 -3.43
N ILE A 32 -2.66 -13.15 -2.67
CA ILE A 32 -2.23 -14.53 -3.01
C ILE A 32 -3.42 -15.49 -3.16
N SER A 33 -4.52 -15.29 -2.43
CA SER A 33 -5.73 -16.12 -2.58
C SER A 33 -6.39 -16.02 -3.96
N MET A 34 -6.08 -15.02 -4.77
CA MET A 34 -6.52 -14.94 -6.17
C MET A 34 -5.74 -15.88 -7.10
N TYR A 35 -4.53 -16.31 -6.72
CA TYR A 35 -3.72 -17.26 -7.51
C TYR A 35 -4.15 -18.71 -7.23
N HIS A 36 -5.46 -18.94 -7.34
CA HIS A 36 -6.12 -20.24 -7.14
C HIS A 36 -7.12 -20.49 -8.27
N VAL A 37 -7.27 -21.75 -8.71
CA VAL A 37 -8.15 -22.14 -9.83
C VAL A 37 -9.58 -21.64 -9.71
N SER A 38 -10.07 -21.42 -8.49
CA SER A 38 -11.40 -20.83 -8.26
C SER A 38 -11.57 -19.42 -8.82
N VAL A 39 -10.49 -18.69 -9.13
CA VAL A 39 -10.58 -17.34 -9.72
C VAL A 39 -11.31 -17.36 -11.08
N PHE A 40 -11.28 -18.51 -11.76
CA PHE A 40 -11.95 -18.75 -13.05
C PHE A 40 -13.43 -19.18 -12.92
N ASN A 41 -13.99 -19.31 -11.70
CA ASN A 41 -15.39 -19.67 -11.51
C ASN A 41 -16.31 -18.62 -12.12
N ASP A 42 -17.31 -19.06 -12.87
CA ASP A 42 -18.28 -18.18 -13.57
C ASP A 42 -19.17 -17.36 -12.61
N CYS A 43 -19.27 -17.76 -11.34
CA CYS A 43 -20.01 -17.01 -10.33
C CYS A 43 -19.29 -15.75 -9.83
N ASN A 44 -17.99 -15.58 -10.13
CA ASN A 44 -17.18 -14.48 -9.61
C ASN A 44 -17.46 -13.16 -10.32
N TYR A 45 -17.40 -12.08 -9.54
CA TYR A 45 -17.33 -10.68 -9.99
C TYR A 45 -16.23 -10.01 -9.14
N ILE A 46 -15.03 -9.91 -9.71
CA ILE A 46 -13.82 -9.49 -8.97
C ILE A 46 -13.46 -8.06 -9.34
N PHE A 47 -13.30 -7.21 -8.34
CA PHE A 47 -12.83 -5.84 -8.50
C PHE A 47 -11.47 -5.69 -7.84
N THR A 48 -10.47 -5.21 -8.58
CA THR A 48 -9.12 -4.97 -8.08
C THR A 48 -8.71 -3.52 -8.25
N PHE A 49 -8.01 -2.98 -7.26
CA PHE A 49 -7.63 -1.56 -7.23
C PHE A 49 -6.33 -1.23 -7.95
N ASP A 50 -5.58 -2.23 -8.38
CA ASP A 50 -4.32 -2.09 -9.11
C ASP A 50 -4.56 -2.46 -10.57
N LYS A 51 -4.34 -1.50 -11.48
CA LYS A 51 -4.61 -1.68 -12.90
C LYS A 51 -3.69 -2.71 -13.56
N THR A 52 -2.44 -2.78 -13.12
CA THR A 52 -1.49 -3.79 -13.60
C THR A 52 -1.96 -5.19 -13.21
N ASN A 53 -2.36 -5.38 -11.96
CA ASN A 53 -2.90 -6.65 -11.49
C ASN A 53 -4.22 -7.02 -12.22
N TYR A 54 -5.09 -6.05 -12.48
CA TYR A 54 -6.28 -6.27 -13.32
C TYR A 54 -5.91 -6.83 -14.70
N LEU A 55 -4.93 -6.22 -15.39
CA LEU A 55 -4.52 -6.64 -16.72
C LEU A 55 -3.92 -8.05 -16.69
N GLU A 56 -3.07 -8.37 -15.72
CA GLU A 56 -2.48 -9.71 -15.54
C GLU A 56 -3.56 -10.79 -15.42
N PHE A 57 -4.53 -10.64 -14.54
CA PHE A 57 -5.62 -11.62 -14.39
C PHE A 57 -6.52 -11.70 -15.61
N LYS A 58 -6.72 -10.60 -16.32
CA LYS A 58 -7.47 -10.59 -17.58
C LYS A 58 -6.74 -11.37 -18.67
N GLU A 59 -5.43 -11.21 -18.79
CA GLU A 59 -4.58 -11.98 -19.72
C GLU A 59 -4.56 -13.47 -19.37
N MET A 60 -4.60 -13.83 -18.08
CA MET A 60 -4.76 -15.21 -17.61
C MET A 60 -6.11 -15.82 -17.98
N GLY A 61 -7.07 -15.04 -18.49
CA GLY A 61 -8.39 -15.51 -18.90
C GLY A 61 -9.48 -15.41 -17.84
N VAL A 62 -9.28 -14.66 -16.75
CA VAL A 62 -10.34 -14.36 -15.79
C VAL A 62 -11.40 -13.47 -16.44
N LYS A 63 -12.61 -14.01 -16.65
CA LYS A 63 -13.68 -13.38 -17.43
C LYS A 63 -14.30 -12.18 -16.72
N HIS A 64 -14.60 -12.34 -15.43
CA HIS A 64 -15.36 -11.39 -14.62
C HIS A 64 -14.45 -10.66 -13.64
N ILE A 65 -13.51 -9.90 -14.17
CA ILE A 65 -12.62 -9.03 -13.41
C ILE A 65 -12.69 -7.59 -13.95
N TRP A 66 -12.68 -6.61 -13.05
CA TRP A 66 -12.72 -5.19 -13.34
C TRP A 66 -11.72 -4.42 -12.49
N TYR A 67 -11.22 -3.35 -13.05
CA TYR A 67 -10.44 -2.37 -12.31
C TYR A 67 -11.38 -1.42 -11.57
N LEU A 68 -11.17 -1.26 -10.26
CA LEU A 68 -11.93 -0.33 -9.42
C LEU A 68 -11.02 0.19 -8.31
N PRO A 69 -10.60 1.49 -8.33
CA PRO A 69 -9.73 2.04 -7.30
C PRO A 69 -10.37 2.01 -5.92
N LEU A 70 -9.55 2.08 -4.88
CA LEU A 70 -10.02 2.21 -3.50
C LEU A 70 -10.74 3.53 -3.28
N ALA A 71 -11.25 3.74 -2.08
CA ALA A 71 -12.06 4.89 -1.70
C ALA A 71 -11.80 5.31 -0.26
N VAL A 72 -12.44 6.39 0.16
CA VAL A 72 -12.43 6.87 1.54
C VAL A 72 -13.84 7.27 1.98
N ASP A 73 -14.12 7.12 3.29
CA ASP A 73 -15.36 7.56 3.92
C ASP A 73 -15.16 8.94 4.56
N VAL A 74 -15.24 9.98 3.71
CA VAL A 74 -15.01 11.37 4.14
C VAL A 74 -16.05 11.83 5.16
N ASP A 75 -17.32 11.44 4.98
CA ASP A 75 -18.40 11.85 5.91
C ASP A 75 -18.15 11.32 7.31
N ARG A 76 -17.73 10.08 7.43
CA ARG A 76 -17.34 9.50 8.73
C ARG A 76 -16.14 10.23 9.32
N ILE A 77 -15.12 10.52 8.51
CA ILE A 77 -13.93 11.24 8.96
C ILE A 77 -14.29 12.63 9.46
N ASP A 78 -15.07 13.38 8.71
CA ASP A 78 -15.56 14.71 9.08
C ASP A 78 -16.31 14.67 10.43
N MET A 79 -17.17 13.67 10.64
CA MET A 79 -17.86 13.50 11.93
C MET A 79 -16.91 13.23 13.10
N ILE A 80 -15.81 12.50 12.88
CA ILE A 80 -14.80 12.23 13.90
C ILE A 80 -14.04 13.51 14.25
N LEU A 81 -13.63 14.27 13.23
CA LEU A 81 -12.86 15.50 13.40
C LEU A 81 -13.68 16.59 14.09
N GLN A 82 -14.96 16.76 13.75
CA GLN A 82 -15.86 17.72 14.38
C GLN A 82 -16.08 17.47 15.88
N LYS A 83 -16.04 16.21 16.33
CA LYS A 83 -16.22 15.80 17.73
C LYS A 83 -14.91 15.76 18.52
N SER A 84 -13.78 16.06 17.90
CA SER A 84 -12.47 15.92 18.53
C SER A 84 -12.15 17.12 19.40
N GLU A 85 -11.98 16.89 20.71
CA GLU A 85 -11.42 17.87 21.66
C GLU A 85 -9.89 17.69 21.83
N ASP A 86 -9.28 16.68 21.20
CA ASP A 86 -7.91 16.20 21.46
C ASP A 86 -6.91 16.62 20.37
N SER A 87 -7.13 17.74 19.66
CA SER A 87 -6.28 18.17 18.55
C SER A 87 -4.79 18.27 18.94
N ILE A 88 -4.49 18.77 20.12
CA ILE A 88 -3.12 18.95 20.63
C ILE A 88 -2.36 17.61 20.76
N LYS A 89 -3.05 16.52 21.11
CA LYS A 89 -2.45 15.18 21.31
C LYS A 89 -1.80 14.67 20.01
N TYR A 90 -2.42 14.94 18.86
CA TYR A 90 -2.01 14.42 17.57
C TYR A 90 -1.23 15.43 16.71
N SER A 91 -1.07 16.67 17.20
CA SER A 91 -0.34 17.72 16.50
C SER A 91 1.14 17.38 16.36
N GLY A 92 1.68 17.56 15.15
CA GLY A 92 3.08 17.30 14.83
C GLY A 92 3.54 17.92 13.53
N ASP A 93 4.86 17.99 13.34
CA ASP A 93 5.42 18.48 12.08
C ASP A 93 5.28 17.41 10.99
N ILE A 94 5.74 16.19 11.28
CA ILE A 94 5.72 15.07 10.35
C ILE A 94 5.12 13.86 11.06
N ALA A 95 4.17 13.16 10.42
CA ALA A 95 3.61 11.90 10.88
C ALA A 95 3.86 10.77 9.88
N PHE A 96 4.27 9.63 10.42
CA PHE A 96 4.21 8.34 9.76
C PHE A 96 3.30 7.41 10.55
N VAL A 97 2.28 6.83 9.88
CA VAL A 97 1.35 5.85 10.46
C VAL A 97 1.43 4.56 9.67
N GLY A 98 1.96 3.48 10.26
CA GLY A 98 2.03 2.18 9.59
C GLY A 98 3.03 1.22 10.17
N SER A 99 3.11 0.02 9.57
CA SER A 99 4.12 -1.00 9.91
C SER A 99 5.50 -0.59 9.40
N LEU A 100 6.55 -1.02 10.09
CA LEU A 100 7.93 -0.91 9.59
C LEU A 100 8.42 -2.22 8.95
N TYR A 101 7.60 -3.28 8.93
CA TYR A 101 7.92 -4.59 8.34
C TYR A 101 9.19 -5.28 8.90
N GLU A 102 9.58 -4.99 10.15
CA GLU A 102 10.75 -5.57 10.81
C GLU A 102 10.68 -7.09 10.98
N ARG A 103 9.45 -7.64 10.92
CA ARG A 103 9.22 -9.10 11.00
C ARG A 103 9.10 -9.72 9.60
N ASN A 104 10.04 -9.37 8.71
CA ASN A 104 10.04 -9.92 7.36
C ASN A 104 10.69 -11.31 7.29
N SER A 105 10.36 -12.04 6.23
CA SER A 105 10.91 -13.39 6.02
C SER A 105 12.34 -13.38 5.51
N TYR A 106 12.80 -12.31 4.84
CA TYR A 106 14.14 -12.23 4.30
C TYR A 106 15.22 -12.35 5.36
N ASP A 107 15.10 -11.64 6.49
CA ASP A 107 16.08 -11.67 7.56
C ASP A 107 16.22 -13.06 8.20
N ARG A 108 15.16 -13.86 8.16
CA ARG A 108 15.19 -15.25 8.66
C ARG A 108 15.89 -16.21 7.70
N ILE A 109 15.72 -16.03 6.39
CA ILE A 109 16.30 -16.93 5.39
C ILE A 109 17.70 -16.50 4.95
N LYS A 110 18.04 -15.21 5.01
CA LYS A 110 19.31 -14.66 4.56
C LYS A 110 20.53 -15.44 5.08
N PRO A 111 20.60 -15.86 6.38
CA PRO A 111 21.73 -16.64 6.89
C PRO A 111 21.89 -18.03 6.23
N THR A 112 20.82 -18.60 5.69
CA THR A 112 20.84 -19.92 5.04
C THR A 112 21.18 -19.86 3.56
N LEU A 113 21.14 -18.68 2.95
CA LEU A 113 21.45 -18.50 1.53
C LEU A 113 22.96 -18.49 1.28
N PRO A 114 23.43 -19.03 0.14
CA PRO A 114 24.81 -18.86 -0.33
C PRO A 114 25.19 -17.37 -0.46
N GLU A 115 26.47 -17.06 -0.34
CA GLU A 115 26.99 -15.69 -0.43
C GLU A 115 26.57 -14.99 -1.73
N TYR A 116 26.60 -15.71 -2.85
CA TYR A 116 26.17 -15.21 -4.15
C TYR A 116 24.71 -14.75 -4.14
N LEU A 117 23.76 -15.58 -3.66
CA LEU A 117 22.35 -15.22 -3.60
C LEU A 117 22.08 -14.07 -2.62
N ARG A 118 22.80 -14.02 -1.50
CA ARG A 118 22.72 -12.88 -0.55
C ARG A 118 23.13 -11.58 -1.24
N GLY A 119 24.28 -11.57 -1.89
CA GLY A 119 24.76 -10.38 -2.62
C GLY A 119 23.83 -9.99 -3.76
N TYR A 120 23.31 -10.97 -4.50
CA TYR A 120 22.35 -10.75 -5.57
C TYR A 120 21.06 -10.07 -5.07
N PHE A 121 20.42 -10.63 -4.05
CA PHE A 121 19.18 -10.06 -3.52
C PHE A 121 19.40 -8.71 -2.82
N ASP A 122 20.51 -8.53 -2.12
CA ASP A 122 20.86 -7.23 -1.53
C ASP A 122 21.01 -6.16 -2.64
N ALA A 123 21.64 -6.49 -3.78
CA ALA A 123 21.78 -5.59 -4.92
C ALA A 123 20.43 -5.30 -5.62
N VAL A 124 19.58 -6.31 -5.81
CA VAL A 124 18.23 -6.13 -6.37
C VAL A 124 17.37 -5.23 -5.50
N MET A 125 17.40 -5.43 -4.18
CA MET A 125 16.66 -4.59 -3.24
C MET A 125 17.17 -3.14 -3.25
N GLU A 126 18.49 -2.95 -3.27
CA GLU A 126 19.09 -1.60 -3.35
C GLU A 126 18.73 -0.90 -4.67
N ALA A 127 18.73 -1.62 -5.80
CA ALA A 127 18.29 -1.07 -7.07
C ALA A 127 16.80 -0.66 -7.04
N GLN A 128 15.92 -1.49 -6.43
CA GLN A 128 14.49 -1.16 -6.30
C GLN A 128 14.26 0.10 -5.45
N LEU A 129 15.04 0.33 -4.42
CA LEU A 129 14.92 1.52 -3.55
C LEU A 129 15.17 2.85 -4.31
N ASN A 130 15.84 2.79 -5.46
CA ASN A 130 16.10 3.94 -6.33
C ASN A 130 15.12 4.05 -7.51
N ILE A 131 14.02 3.25 -7.50
CA ILE A 131 13.04 3.24 -8.59
C ILE A 131 11.64 3.33 -8.00
N SER A 132 10.95 4.43 -8.30
CA SER A 132 9.56 4.67 -7.91
C SER A 132 8.60 4.34 -9.06
N GLY A 133 7.41 3.82 -8.74
CA GLY A 133 6.34 3.55 -9.71
C GLY A 133 6.56 2.37 -10.65
N ALA A 134 7.60 1.56 -10.42
CA ALA A 134 7.85 0.32 -11.16
C ALA A 134 8.43 -0.76 -10.23
N ASN A 135 8.14 -2.02 -10.53
CA ASN A 135 8.70 -3.17 -9.81
C ASN A 135 9.73 -3.86 -10.68
N ILE A 136 11.03 -3.75 -10.32
CA ILE A 136 12.14 -4.43 -10.99
C ILE A 136 12.50 -5.77 -10.35
N VAL A 137 11.96 -6.08 -9.18
CA VAL A 137 12.26 -7.32 -8.46
C VAL A 137 11.80 -8.53 -9.27
N GLU A 138 10.59 -8.44 -9.85
CA GLU A 138 9.99 -9.53 -10.62
C GLU A 138 10.86 -10.01 -11.79
N PRO A 139 11.31 -9.15 -12.73
CA PRO A 139 12.17 -9.59 -13.83
C PRO A 139 13.58 -10.02 -13.39
N MET A 140 14.03 -9.65 -12.20
CA MET A 140 15.32 -10.09 -11.65
C MET A 140 15.24 -11.51 -11.06
N LEU A 141 14.08 -12.07 -10.79
CA LEU A 141 13.91 -13.45 -10.37
C LEU A 141 13.91 -14.40 -11.58
N THR A 142 15.05 -14.47 -12.28
CA THR A 142 15.23 -15.34 -13.43
C THR A 142 15.08 -16.82 -13.06
N THR A 143 14.86 -17.69 -14.07
CA THR A 143 14.73 -19.14 -13.87
C THR A 143 15.95 -19.69 -13.10
N ASP A 144 17.18 -19.31 -13.49
CA ASP A 144 18.40 -19.77 -12.81
C ASP A 144 18.47 -19.35 -11.34
N ILE A 145 18.03 -18.13 -11.01
CA ILE A 145 17.97 -17.65 -9.63
C ILE A 145 16.92 -18.41 -8.84
N LEU A 146 15.74 -18.66 -9.42
CA LEU A 146 14.67 -19.42 -8.78
C LEU A 146 15.05 -20.88 -8.54
N GLU A 147 15.75 -21.54 -9.49
CA GLU A 147 16.26 -22.90 -9.32
C GLU A 147 17.30 -23.00 -8.18
N GLN A 148 18.19 -22.03 -8.07
CA GLN A 148 19.12 -21.96 -6.96
C GLN A 148 18.40 -21.69 -5.63
N LEU A 149 17.43 -20.78 -5.62
CA LEU A 149 16.66 -20.45 -4.42
C LEU A 149 15.86 -21.64 -3.89
N GLN A 150 15.30 -22.50 -4.76
CA GLN A 150 14.55 -23.71 -4.38
C GLN A 150 15.35 -24.70 -3.54
N GLN A 151 16.68 -24.66 -3.59
CA GLN A 151 17.54 -25.50 -2.78
C GLN A 151 17.57 -25.03 -1.30
N HIS A 152 17.16 -23.79 -1.04
CA HIS A 152 17.26 -23.15 0.28
C HIS A 152 15.91 -22.66 0.81
N PHE A 153 14.92 -22.55 -0.06
CA PHE A 153 13.59 -22.05 0.28
C PHE A 153 12.53 -22.88 -0.45
N SER A 154 11.69 -23.56 0.30
CA SER A 154 10.58 -24.37 -0.22
C SER A 154 9.25 -23.66 -0.01
N LEU A 155 8.36 -23.79 -0.99
CA LEU A 155 6.98 -23.30 -0.94
C LEU A 155 6.02 -24.48 -0.85
N GLU A 156 5.27 -24.57 0.24
CA GLU A 156 4.12 -25.48 0.32
C GLU A 156 2.93 -24.82 -0.38
N LYS A 157 2.39 -25.49 -1.41
CA LYS A 157 1.23 -25.02 -2.15
C LYS A 157 -0.04 -25.67 -1.61
N SER A 158 -1.09 -24.90 -1.41
CA SER A 158 -2.42 -25.43 -1.17
C SER A 158 -2.99 -26.05 -2.45
N GLU A 159 -3.90 -27.00 -2.30
CA GLU A 159 -4.60 -27.63 -3.42
C GLU A 159 -5.30 -26.55 -4.27
N GLY A 160 -5.09 -26.61 -5.59
CA GLY A 160 -5.64 -25.64 -6.54
C GLY A 160 -4.90 -24.30 -6.64
N SER A 161 -3.86 -24.06 -5.83
CA SER A 161 -3.04 -22.87 -5.96
C SER A 161 -2.08 -22.97 -7.15
N PHE A 162 -2.02 -21.92 -7.98
CA PHE A 162 -1.03 -21.76 -9.05
C PHE A 162 0.00 -20.65 -8.76
N SER A 163 0.01 -20.10 -7.53
CA SER A 163 1.10 -19.22 -7.11
C SER A 163 2.45 -19.95 -7.23
N ASP A 164 3.46 -19.27 -7.75
CA ASP A 164 4.80 -19.83 -7.88
C ASP A 164 5.77 -19.26 -6.83
N LEU A 165 6.98 -19.80 -6.82
CA LEU A 165 8.02 -19.37 -5.90
C LEU A 165 8.42 -17.92 -6.15
N GLY A 166 8.50 -17.49 -7.41
CA GLY A 166 8.87 -16.13 -7.78
C GLY A 166 7.89 -15.11 -7.21
N LEU A 167 6.59 -15.33 -7.43
CA LEU A 167 5.53 -14.48 -6.89
C LEU A 167 5.61 -14.36 -5.36
N ILE A 168 5.72 -15.47 -4.65
CA ILE A 168 5.77 -15.46 -3.18
C ILE A 168 7.05 -14.79 -2.70
N PHE A 169 8.19 -15.10 -3.32
CA PHE A 169 9.48 -14.56 -2.89
C PHE A 169 9.57 -13.05 -3.14
N GLN A 170 9.17 -12.57 -4.32
CA GLN A 170 9.17 -11.14 -4.62
C GLN A 170 8.26 -10.34 -3.70
N THR A 171 7.09 -10.87 -3.34
CA THR A 171 6.07 -10.11 -2.61
C THR A 171 6.21 -10.22 -1.10
N THR A 172 6.28 -11.44 -0.56
CA THR A 172 6.27 -11.66 0.89
C THR A 172 7.66 -11.68 1.52
N VAL A 173 8.72 -11.83 0.71
CA VAL A 173 10.10 -11.87 1.19
C VAL A 173 10.81 -10.57 0.84
N LEU A 174 11.09 -10.31 -0.45
CA LEU A 174 11.84 -9.14 -0.86
C LEU A 174 11.03 -7.84 -0.73
N GLY A 175 9.76 -7.83 -1.14
CA GLY A 175 8.91 -6.64 -1.10
C GLY A 175 8.74 -6.07 0.32
N PHE A 176 8.56 -6.93 1.33
CA PHE A 176 8.49 -6.50 2.72
C PHE A 176 9.84 -6.01 3.25
N LYS A 177 10.95 -6.63 2.83
CA LYS A 177 12.30 -6.18 3.22
C LYS A 177 12.63 -4.82 2.59
N ILE A 178 12.30 -4.60 1.33
CA ILE A 178 12.47 -3.31 0.65
C ILE A 178 11.67 -2.23 1.39
N ALA A 179 10.40 -2.50 1.71
CA ALA A 179 9.55 -1.56 2.46
C ALA A 179 10.12 -1.24 3.86
N GLU A 180 10.71 -2.23 4.54
CA GLU A 180 11.41 -1.99 5.81
C GLU A 180 12.58 -1.02 5.63
N ILE A 181 13.46 -1.31 4.67
CA ILE A 181 14.66 -0.52 4.42
C ILE A 181 14.28 0.92 4.04
N GLU A 182 13.34 1.09 3.11
CA GLU A 182 12.87 2.41 2.65
C GLU A 182 12.35 3.25 3.82
N ARG A 183 11.41 2.71 4.59
CA ARG A 183 10.77 3.41 5.70
C ARG A 183 11.77 3.79 6.78
N ARG A 184 12.66 2.87 7.16
CA ARG A 184 13.68 3.14 8.18
C ARG A 184 14.67 4.19 7.70
N ARG A 185 15.20 4.09 6.48
CA ARG A 185 16.13 5.08 5.91
C ARG A 185 15.49 6.47 5.88
N ALA A 186 14.27 6.59 5.39
CA ALA A 186 13.55 7.86 5.32
C ALA A 186 13.31 8.46 6.73
N LEU A 187 12.82 7.67 7.68
CA LEU A 187 12.56 8.14 9.04
C LEU A 187 13.85 8.52 9.78
N ILE A 188 14.94 7.77 9.59
CA ILE A 188 16.26 8.11 10.14
C ILE A 188 16.74 9.44 9.57
N GLU A 189 16.67 9.63 8.24
CA GLU A 189 17.14 10.85 7.59
C GLU A 189 16.33 12.06 8.03
N LEU A 190 15.01 12.00 7.94
CA LEU A 190 14.14 13.09 8.34
C LEU A 190 14.31 13.47 9.82
N SER A 191 14.51 12.49 10.69
CA SER A 191 14.67 12.73 12.14
C SER A 191 16.00 13.41 12.52
N LYS A 192 16.95 13.52 11.58
CA LYS A 192 18.17 14.34 11.79
C LYS A 192 17.86 15.83 11.82
N HIS A 193 16.85 16.27 11.09
CA HIS A 193 16.54 17.66 10.81
C HIS A 193 15.19 18.12 11.33
N PHE A 194 14.22 17.16 11.47
CA PHE A 194 12.82 17.47 11.76
C PHE A 194 12.30 16.63 12.92
N ARG A 195 11.20 17.08 13.53
CA ARG A 195 10.46 16.31 14.52
C ARG A 195 9.51 15.34 13.80
N VAL A 196 9.81 14.04 13.88
CA VAL A 196 9.05 12.98 13.23
C VAL A 196 8.30 12.15 14.27
N ASN A 197 6.98 12.14 14.19
CA ASN A 197 6.08 11.33 15.00
C ASN A 197 5.83 10.00 14.28
N VAL A 198 6.11 8.87 14.94
CA VAL A 198 5.91 7.52 14.40
C VAL A 198 4.82 6.81 15.17
N TYR A 199 3.73 6.48 14.47
CA TYR A 199 2.60 5.71 14.99
C TYR A 199 2.65 4.30 14.41
N SER A 200 3.05 3.33 15.22
CA SER A 200 3.30 1.96 14.75
C SER A 200 3.21 0.95 15.89
N ASN A 201 2.89 -0.30 15.54
CA ASN A 201 3.07 -1.47 16.42
C ASN A 201 4.45 -2.13 16.25
N SER A 202 5.29 -1.58 15.37
CA SER A 202 6.61 -2.10 15.07
C SER A 202 7.64 -1.72 16.14
N ASN A 203 8.74 -2.47 16.18
CA ASN A 203 9.90 -2.10 16.99
C ASN A 203 10.62 -0.91 16.35
N VAL A 204 10.75 0.18 17.10
CA VAL A 204 11.38 1.44 16.68
C VAL A 204 12.68 1.73 17.46
N SER A 205 13.24 0.76 18.16
CA SER A 205 14.39 0.96 19.06
C SER A 205 15.66 1.48 18.38
N ASP A 206 15.79 1.25 17.08
CA ASP A 206 16.90 1.77 16.24
C ASP A 206 16.62 3.18 15.69
N LEU A 207 15.38 3.65 15.76
CA LEU A 207 14.98 4.99 15.33
C LEU A 207 15.12 5.99 16.50
N VAL A 208 16.33 6.18 16.98
CA VAL A 208 16.61 6.88 18.27
C VAL A 208 16.20 8.37 18.30
N ARG A 209 15.97 8.99 17.15
CA ARG A 209 15.59 10.42 17.04
C ARG A 209 14.13 10.66 16.74
N VAL A 210 13.35 9.64 16.41
CA VAL A 210 11.92 9.80 16.18
C VAL A 210 11.16 9.87 17.49
N GLN A 211 10.02 10.55 17.49
CA GLN A 211 9.07 10.48 18.58
C GLN A 211 8.15 9.28 18.35
N TYR A 212 8.35 8.22 19.13
CA TYR A 212 7.45 7.07 19.10
C TYR A 212 6.16 7.38 19.85
N CYS A 213 5.02 7.27 19.18
CA CYS A 213 3.71 7.62 19.69
C CYS A 213 2.80 6.40 19.93
N GLY A 214 3.33 5.17 19.78
CA GLY A 214 2.53 3.95 19.87
C GLY A 214 1.68 3.72 18.63
N SER A 215 0.66 2.87 18.75
CA SER A 215 -0.33 2.65 17.68
C SER A 215 -1.53 3.56 17.86
N VAL A 216 -2.25 3.77 16.77
CA VAL A 216 -3.53 4.49 16.75
C VAL A 216 -4.62 3.61 16.18
N ASP A 217 -5.84 3.75 16.71
CA ASP A 217 -7.02 3.08 16.19
C ASP A 217 -7.40 3.65 14.82
N TYR A 218 -7.60 2.75 13.84
CA TYR A 218 -7.91 3.12 12.45
C TYR A 218 -9.20 3.95 12.35
N TRP A 219 -10.21 3.59 13.14
CA TRP A 219 -11.54 4.14 12.98
C TRP A 219 -11.74 5.48 13.72
N SER A 220 -11.02 5.73 14.80
CA SER A 220 -11.27 6.85 15.72
C SER A 220 -10.09 7.80 15.92
N GLU A 221 -8.84 7.32 15.78
CA GLU A 221 -7.64 8.12 16.08
C GLU A 221 -6.84 8.49 14.83
N MET A 222 -6.68 7.57 13.89
CA MET A 222 -5.84 7.78 12.71
C MET A 222 -6.27 9.00 11.87
N PRO A 223 -7.57 9.28 11.63
CA PRO A 223 -7.98 10.51 10.93
C PRO A 223 -7.51 11.79 11.64
N LYS A 224 -7.48 11.79 12.98
CA LYS A 224 -7.00 12.94 13.77
C LYS A 224 -5.51 13.17 13.58
N VAL A 225 -4.70 12.07 13.55
CA VAL A 225 -3.26 12.18 13.25
C VAL A 225 -3.04 12.83 11.90
N PHE A 226 -3.77 12.40 10.87
CA PHE A 226 -3.61 12.95 9.52
C PHE A 226 -4.04 14.40 9.41
N HIS A 227 -5.11 14.78 10.10
CA HIS A 227 -5.61 16.15 10.10
C HIS A 227 -4.69 17.11 10.85
N GLU A 228 -4.16 16.70 12.00
CA GLU A 228 -3.41 17.56 12.91
C GLU A 228 -1.90 17.63 12.60
N SER A 229 -1.38 16.71 11.77
CA SER A 229 0.01 16.73 11.36
C SER A 229 0.22 17.65 10.15
N LYS A 230 1.30 18.43 10.16
CA LYS A 230 1.61 19.33 9.03
C LYS A 230 1.92 18.55 7.76
N ILE A 231 2.65 17.44 7.86
CA ILE A 231 3.04 16.57 6.75
C ILE A 231 2.74 15.12 7.13
N ASN A 232 2.05 14.39 6.27
CA ASN A 232 1.80 12.97 6.41
C ASN A 232 2.58 12.19 5.35
N LEU A 233 3.33 11.18 5.78
CA LEU A 233 4.15 10.35 4.90
C LEU A 233 3.44 9.06 4.52
N ASN A 234 3.47 8.73 3.24
CA ASN A 234 3.14 7.40 2.75
C ASN A 234 4.32 6.80 1.98
N PHE A 235 4.60 5.52 2.23
CA PHE A 235 5.55 4.70 1.47
C PHE A 235 4.78 3.49 0.94
N THR A 236 4.43 3.54 -0.34
CA THR A 236 3.78 2.42 -1.03
C THR A 236 4.79 1.31 -1.24
N ILE A 237 4.47 0.11 -0.77
CA ILE A 237 5.36 -1.03 -0.91
C ILE A 237 5.43 -1.51 -2.38
N PRO A 238 6.56 -2.11 -2.82
CA PRO A 238 6.73 -2.57 -4.21
C PRO A 238 5.72 -3.62 -4.68
N ASN A 239 5.01 -4.23 -3.74
CA ASN A 239 3.96 -5.20 -4.02
C ASN A 239 2.79 -4.59 -4.80
N ILE A 240 2.48 -3.32 -4.54
CA ILE A 240 1.48 -2.55 -5.29
C ILE A 240 2.18 -2.04 -6.55
N LYS A 241 1.83 -2.61 -7.71
CA LYS A 241 2.55 -2.37 -8.97
C LYS A 241 2.24 -1.01 -9.58
N SER A 242 0.96 -0.62 -9.60
CA SER A 242 0.52 0.67 -10.18
C SER A 242 -0.53 1.38 -9.33
N GLY A 243 -1.27 0.65 -8.52
CA GLY A 243 -2.44 1.11 -7.77
C GLY A 243 -2.12 2.13 -6.68
N ILE A 244 -3.16 2.82 -6.24
CA ILE A 244 -3.08 3.79 -5.14
C ILE A 244 -3.50 3.09 -3.84
N PRO A 245 -2.59 2.95 -2.84
CA PRO A 245 -2.90 2.28 -1.58
C PRO A 245 -3.89 3.08 -0.74
N LEU A 246 -4.61 2.38 0.14
CA LEU A 246 -5.66 2.96 0.99
C LEU A 246 -5.17 4.17 1.80
N ARG A 247 -3.92 4.16 2.23
CA ARG A 247 -3.32 5.25 3.02
C ARG A 247 -3.39 6.62 2.32
N ILE A 248 -3.21 6.67 1.01
CA ILE A 248 -3.31 7.91 0.24
C ILE A 248 -4.73 8.48 0.34
N TRP A 249 -5.74 7.63 0.15
CA TRP A 249 -7.15 8.02 0.28
C TRP A 249 -7.49 8.46 1.71
N ASP A 250 -6.99 7.74 2.74
CA ASP A 250 -7.20 8.07 4.14
C ASP A 250 -6.66 9.45 4.51
N VAL A 251 -5.42 9.76 4.11
CA VAL A 251 -4.77 11.05 4.41
C VAL A 251 -5.51 12.20 3.73
N LEU A 252 -5.80 12.05 2.43
CA LEU A 252 -6.52 13.08 1.67
C LEU A 252 -7.94 13.26 2.22
N GLY A 253 -8.64 12.18 2.55
CA GLY A 253 -9.98 12.21 3.15
C GLY A 253 -10.03 12.87 4.54
N ALA A 254 -8.92 12.90 5.27
CA ALA A 254 -8.79 13.63 6.53
C ALA A 254 -8.38 15.11 6.35
N GLY A 255 -8.23 15.59 5.11
CA GLY A 255 -7.72 16.92 4.81
C GLY A 255 -6.24 17.10 5.17
N GLY A 256 -5.49 16.01 5.26
CA GLY A 256 -4.06 16.02 5.56
C GLY A 256 -3.21 16.32 4.32
N PHE A 257 -2.13 17.07 4.50
CA PHE A 257 -1.13 17.23 3.46
C PHE A 257 -0.31 15.95 3.32
N LEU A 258 -0.28 15.39 2.11
CA LEU A 258 0.33 14.10 1.82
C LEU A 258 1.62 14.25 1.02
N MET A 259 2.68 13.58 1.48
CA MET A 259 3.87 13.27 0.68
C MET A 259 3.99 11.75 0.50
N THR A 260 4.14 11.29 -0.74
CA THR A 260 4.16 9.85 -1.07
C THR A 260 5.22 9.55 -2.13
N ASN A 261 5.77 8.33 -2.15
CA ASN A 261 6.50 7.85 -3.31
C ASN A 261 5.53 7.74 -4.51
N TYR A 262 6.06 7.92 -5.72
CA TYR A 262 5.26 7.92 -6.95
C TYR A 262 4.62 6.56 -7.23
N GLN A 263 3.38 6.59 -7.72
CA GLN A 263 2.66 5.44 -8.28
C GLN A 263 2.09 5.79 -9.64
N ALA A 264 2.14 4.85 -10.59
CA ALA A 264 1.75 5.09 -11.99
C ALA A 264 0.28 5.50 -12.17
N GLU A 265 -0.59 5.18 -11.21
CA GLU A 265 -2.01 5.57 -11.25
C GLU A 265 -2.30 6.93 -10.59
N ILE A 266 -1.35 7.56 -9.90
CA ILE A 266 -1.55 8.88 -9.30
C ILE A 266 -2.05 9.90 -10.34
N PRO A 267 -1.45 10.03 -11.55
CA PRO A 267 -1.89 11.02 -12.54
C PRO A 267 -3.31 10.79 -13.11
N LEU A 268 -3.89 9.61 -12.89
CA LEU A 268 -5.28 9.33 -13.31
C LEU A 268 -6.32 10.00 -12.40
N TYR A 269 -5.94 10.30 -11.15
CA TYR A 269 -6.85 10.77 -10.10
C TYR A 269 -6.41 12.08 -9.48
N PHE A 270 -5.11 12.33 -9.42
CA PHE A 270 -4.52 13.46 -8.71
C PHE A 270 -3.48 14.17 -9.57
N LYS A 271 -3.34 15.47 -9.35
CA LYS A 271 -2.31 16.28 -9.97
C LYS A 271 -1.24 16.56 -8.92
N GLU A 272 -0.03 16.07 -9.20
CA GLU A 272 1.14 16.35 -8.36
C GLU A 272 1.40 17.86 -8.28
N GLY A 273 1.77 18.35 -7.09
CA GLY A 273 1.96 19.76 -6.80
C GLY A 273 0.67 20.54 -6.54
N GLU A 274 -0.50 19.95 -6.80
CA GLU A 274 -1.80 20.60 -6.56
C GLU A 274 -2.71 19.84 -5.59
N ASP A 275 -2.71 18.49 -5.62
CA ASP A 275 -3.56 17.65 -4.78
C ASP A 275 -2.77 16.85 -3.73
N LEU A 276 -1.52 16.55 -4.04
CA LEU A 276 -0.55 15.83 -3.20
C LEU A 276 0.87 16.08 -3.72
N ILE A 277 1.88 15.63 -2.97
CA ILE A 277 3.28 15.72 -3.37
C ILE A 277 3.87 14.32 -3.50
N CYS A 278 4.54 14.06 -4.64
CA CYS A 278 5.39 12.89 -4.80
C CYS A 278 6.84 13.23 -4.45
N PHE A 279 7.57 12.24 -3.93
CA PHE A 279 9.01 12.34 -3.72
C PHE A 279 9.73 11.18 -4.42
N ASP A 280 10.97 11.44 -4.81
CA ASP A 280 11.87 10.48 -5.46
C ASP A 280 13.14 10.30 -4.62
N GLY A 281 13.11 9.27 -3.76
CA GLY A 281 14.20 8.97 -2.83
C GLY A 281 14.21 9.85 -1.56
N VAL A 282 15.19 9.57 -0.72
CA VAL A 282 15.25 10.13 0.66
C VAL A 282 15.72 11.58 0.66
N GLU A 283 16.60 11.94 -0.25
CA GLU A 283 17.15 13.29 -0.38
C GLU A 283 16.08 14.29 -0.83
N ASP A 284 15.33 13.96 -1.89
CA ASP A 284 14.20 14.76 -2.38
C ASP A 284 13.09 14.86 -1.33
N LEU A 285 12.80 13.76 -0.61
CA LEU A 285 11.87 13.77 0.51
C LEU A 285 12.30 14.77 1.60
N ALA A 286 13.57 14.80 1.97
CA ALA A 286 14.08 15.71 3.00
C ALA A 286 14.03 17.16 2.55
N GLU A 287 14.38 17.45 1.30
CA GLU A 287 14.32 18.79 0.71
C GLU A 287 12.87 19.33 0.66
N LYS A 288 11.96 18.54 0.08
CA LYS A 288 10.52 18.88 0.01
C LYS A 288 9.90 19.04 1.41
N THR A 289 10.31 18.20 2.37
CA THR A 289 9.86 18.32 3.75
C THR A 289 10.24 19.68 4.34
N GLY A 290 11.49 20.09 4.20
CA GLY A 290 11.96 21.40 4.66
C GLY A 290 11.18 22.53 4.00
N TYR A 291 11.01 22.47 2.69
CA TYR A 291 10.25 23.46 1.93
C TYR A 291 8.80 23.60 2.45
N TYR A 292 8.05 22.51 2.51
CA TYR A 292 6.63 22.58 2.89
C TYR A 292 6.39 22.83 4.37
N LEU A 293 7.35 22.61 5.25
CA LEU A 293 7.25 23.06 6.66
C LEU A 293 7.29 24.60 6.78
N GLU A 294 8.02 25.29 5.87
CA GLU A 294 8.11 26.74 5.82
C GLU A 294 7.00 27.42 4.98
N HIS A 295 6.40 26.68 4.02
CA HIS A 295 5.39 27.18 3.10
C HIS A 295 3.95 26.77 3.48
N GLU A 296 3.50 27.21 4.66
CA GLU A 296 2.22 26.78 5.25
C GLU A 296 1.01 27.05 4.34
N LYS A 297 0.96 28.21 3.67
CA LYS A 297 -0.17 28.56 2.81
C LYS A 297 -0.32 27.58 1.65
N GLU A 298 0.76 27.31 0.95
CA GLU A 298 0.79 26.37 -0.18
C GLU A 298 0.46 24.95 0.27
N ARG A 299 1.05 24.50 1.39
CA ARG A 299 0.76 23.20 1.99
C ARG A 299 -0.71 23.02 2.30
N ARG A 300 -1.37 24.04 2.88
CA ARG A 300 -2.80 23.99 3.21
C ARG A 300 -3.67 24.01 1.96
N GLU A 301 -3.29 24.71 0.91
CA GLU A 301 -3.99 24.75 -0.37
C GLU A 301 -3.95 23.38 -1.04
N ILE A 302 -2.78 22.74 -1.11
CA ILE A 302 -2.62 21.38 -1.65
C ILE A 302 -3.45 20.36 -0.86
N ALA A 303 -3.40 20.40 0.47
CA ALA A 303 -4.18 19.52 1.31
C ALA A 303 -5.70 19.68 1.10
N HIS A 304 -6.17 20.93 0.97
CA HIS A 304 -7.56 21.23 0.69
C HIS A 304 -8.01 20.72 -0.68
N ASN A 305 -7.21 20.92 -1.72
CA ASN A 305 -7.53 20.43 -3.07
C ASN A 305 -7.64 18.90 -3.11
N GLY A 306 -6.69 18.20 -2.48
CA GLY A 306 -6.74 16.75 -2.36
C GLY A 306 -7.99 16.26 -1.63
N TYR A 307 -8.37 16.91 -0.51
CA TYR A 307 -9.58 16.62 0.24
C TYR A 307 -10.86 16.82 -0.60
N GLU A 308 -11.02 17.98 -1.24
CA GLU A 308 -12.19 18.27 -2.08
C GLU A 308 -12.34 17.24 -3.19
N LYS A 309 -11.25 16.86 -3.83
CA LYS A 309 -11.26 15.87 -4.91
C LYS A 309 -11.74 14.49 -4.44
N VAL A 310 -11.24 13.99 -3.31
CA VAL A 310 -11.68 12.68 -2.80
C VAL A 310 -13.10 12.73 -2.29
N LYS A 311 -13.53 13.82 -1.67
CA LYS A 311 -14.89 14.02 -1.18
C LYS A 311 -15.92 14.00 -2.31
N GLN A 312 -15.62 14.63 -3.43
CA GLN A 312 -16.56 14.74 -4.55
C GLN A 312 -16.67 13.47 -5.38
N HIS A 313 -15.57 12.71 -5.55
CA HIS A 313 -15.49 11.68 -6.60
C HIS A 313 -15.06 10.30 -6.11
N HIS A 314 -14.59 10.16 -4.86
CA HIS A 314 -13.90 8.93 -4.44
C HIS A 314 -14.43 8.37 -3.12
N SER A 315 -15.75 8.46 -2.89
CA SER A 315 -16.42 7.84 -1.75
C SER A 315 -16.66 6.34 -1.96
N TYR A 316 -16.86 5.60 -0.86
CA TYR A 316 -17.32 4.20 -0.93
C TYR A 316 -18.67 4.08 -1.63
N VAL A 317 -19.55 5.09 -1.52
CA VAL A 317 -20.85 5.09 -2.20
C VAL A 317 -20.65 5.02 -3.70
N ASN A 318 -19.80 5.90 -4.28
CA ASN A 318 -19.49 5.87 -5.71
C ASN A 318 -18.96 4.51 -6.20
N ARG A 319 -18.13 3.84 -5.38
CA ARG A 319 -17.59 2.52 -5.74
C ARG A 319 -18.65 1.43 -5.70
N ILE A 320 -19.51 1.44 -4.68
CA ILE A 320 -20.60 0.45 -4.55
C ILE A 320 -21.62 0.62 -5.68
N GLU A 321 -21.97 1.87 -6.07
CA GLU A 321 -22.79 2.14 -7.24
C GLU A 321 -22.19 1.52 -8.51
N THR A 322 -20.90 1.75 -8.78
CA THR A 322 -20.18 1.14 -9.91
C THR A 322 -20.22 -0.41 -9.86
N ILE A 323 -20.02 -0.99 -8.67
CA ILE A 323 -20.12 -2.45 -8.50
C ILE A 323 -21.52 -2.93 -8.84
N LEU A 324 -22.57 -2.30 -8.30
CA LEU A 324 -23.97 -2.70 -8.52
C LEU A 324 -24.37 -2.58 -9.98
N GLU A 325 -23.98 -1.51 -10.67
CA GLU A 325 -24.22 -1.33 -12.11
C GLU A 325 -23.51 -2.40 -12.95
N THR A 326 -22.29 -2.80 -12.56
CA THR A 326 -21.51 -3.81 -13.28
C THR A 326 -22.09 -5.22 -13.15
N ILE A 327 -22.72 -5.54 -12.01
CA ILE A 327 -23.25 -6.89 -11.72
C ILE A 327 -24.75 -7.05 -12.03
N ALA A 328 -25.46 -5.95 -12.34
CA ALA A 328 -26.88 -5.99 -12.71
C ALA A 328 -27.10 -6.80 -13.99
#